data_f86c1b11a6dfbe98edab7d18329680c5
#
_entry.id   f86c1b11a6dfbe98edab7d18329680c5
#
_cell.length_a   1.000
_cell.length_b   1.000
_cell.length_c   1.000
_cell.angle_alpha   90.00
_cell.angle_beta   90.00
_cell.angle_gamma   90.00
#
_symmetry.space_group_name_H-M   'P 1'
#
loop_
_entity.id
_entity.type
_entity.pdbx_description
1 polymer ?
#
loop_
_entity_poly.entity_id
_entity_poly.type
_entity_poly.pdbx_seq_one_letter_code
_entity_poly.pdbx_strand_id
1 'polypeptide(L)'
;MKTKKLVELAKTIRSKNAGTDKITFDIIFREKKNYELIKKSRVLTKRTVAKLFSIPEERISDFVEFDPAYAIKFTIYRTHPSGSPGETDVFGCQQYPPLLDLEIPVETKGSSTSRGGKRSSHRVGRLRSPTSRTTLSKRRRKR
;
A
#
# COMPACT_ATOMS: atom_id res chain seq x y z
N MET A 1 9.46 -7.80 -14.66
CA MET A 1 8.91 -6.68 -13.85
C MET A 1 9.99 -5.64 -13.70
N LYS A 2 9.64 -4.35 -13.85
CA LYS A 2 10.58 -3.28 -13.50
C LYS A 2 10.43 -3.00 -12.00
N THR A 3 11.55 -2.75 -11.32
CA THR A 3 11.58 -2.29 -9.94
C THR A 3 12.10 -0.87 -9.87
N LYS A 4 11.76 -0.16 -8.81
CA LYS A 4 12.33 1.13 -8.43
C LYS A 4 12.75 1.07 -6.97
N LYS A 5 13.81 1.75 -6.62
CA LYS A 5 14.20 1.89 -5.22
C LYS A 5 13.24 2.82 -4.48
N LEU A 6 13.02 2.57 -3.20
CA LEU A 6 12.13 3.39 -2.38
C LEU A 6 12.56 4.87 -2.38
N VAL A 7 13.86 5.15 -2.39
CA VAL A 7 14.41 6.51 -2.45
C VAL A 7 14.01 7.28 -3.71
N GLU A 8 13.74 6.60 -4.83
CA GLU A 8 13.30 7.24 -6.07
C GLU A 8 11.81 7.64 -6.04
N LEU A 9 11.03 7.00 -5.18
CA LEU A 9 9.59 7.21 -5.06
C LEU A 9 9.22 8.15 -3.92
N ALA A 10 9.99 8.13 -2.85
CA ALA A 10 9.77 8.95 -1.66
C ALA A 10 10.32 10.36 -1.83
N LYS A 11 9.65 11.34 -1.21
CA LYS A 11 10.17 12.71 -1.04
C LYS A 11 11.17 12.77 0.09
N THR A 12 10.89 12.06 1.18
CA THR A 12 11.67 12.09 2.42
C THR A 12 11.66 10.71 3.04
N ILE A 13 12.84 10.23 3.39
CA ILE A 13 13.04 9.04 4.22
C ILE A 13 13.95 9.49 5.36
N ARG A 14 13.46 9.39 6.59
CA ARG A 14 14.19 9.84 7.77
C ARG A 14 13.92 8.98 8.98
N SER A 15 14.82 9.04 9.95
CA SER A 15 14.63 8.48 11.28
C SER A 15 14.89 9.55 12.34
N LYS A 16 14.28 9.40 13.51
CA LYS A 16 14.45 10.29 14.67
C LYS A 16 14.02 9.57 15.94
N ASN A 17 14.45 10.08 17.08
CA ASN A 17 13.98 9.60 18.38
C ASN A 17 12.45 9.75 18.54
N ALA A 18 11.85 8.77 19.16
CA ALA A 18 10.50 8.79 19.72
C ALA A 18 10.61 8.47 21.22
N GLY A 19 11.04 9.45 22.00
CA GLY A 19 11.49 9.26 23.37
C GLY A 19 12.94 8.77 23.42
N THR A 20 13.36 8.22 24.57
CA THR A 20 14.74 7.76 24.80
C THR A 20 14.99 6.33 24.31
N ASP A 21 13.94 5.53 24.21
CA ASP A 21 14.00 4.08 23.99
C ASP A 21 13.45 3.63 22.64
N LYS A 22 13.01 4.56 21.79
CA LYS A 22 12.44 4.26 20.48
C LYS A 22 12.98 5.17 19.39
N ILE A 23 12.97 4.66 18.16
CA ILE A 23 13.25 5.41 16.94
C ILE A 23 12.04 5.30 16.02
N THR A 24 11.54 6.42 15.53
CA THR A 24 10.49 6.47 14.53
C THR A 24 11.07 6.76 13.15
N PHE A 25 10.50 6.14 12.14
CA PHE A 25 10.84 6.30 10.74
C PHE A 25 9.66 6.93 10.00
N ASP A 26 9.93 7.96 9.22
CA ASP A 26 8.94 8.60 8.38
C ASP A 26 9.35 8.43 6.90
N ILE A 27 8.47 7.84 6.10
CA ILE A 27 8.59 7.74 4.65
C ILE A 27 7.45 8.56 4.07
N ILE A 28 7.76 9.71 3.50
CA ILE A 28 6.79 10.68 3.01
C ILE A 28 6.89 10.75 1.50
N PHE A 29 5.76 10.67 0.82
CA PHE A 29 5.66 10.74 -0.63
C PHE A 29 5.15 12.12 -1.06
N ARG A 30 5.66 12.62 -2.20
CA ARG A 30 5.18 13.88 -2.78
C ARG A 30 3.82 13.67 -3.46
N GLU A 31 3.67 12.54 -4.13
CA GLU A 31 2.53 12.24 -4.96
C GLU A 31 1.72 11.08 -4.40
N LYS A 32 0.42 11.26 -4.38
CA LYS A 32 -0.52 10.20 -3.96
C LYS A 32 -0.29 8.90 -4.71
N LYS A 33 0.00 8.97 -6.02
CA LYS A 33 0.22 7.76 -6.84
C LYS A 33 1.37 6.89 -6.34
N ASN A 34 2.47 7.50 -5.88
CA ASN A 34 3.61 6.76 -5.35
C ASN A 34 3.27 6.12 -3.99
N TYR A 35 2.56 6.86 -3.15
CA TYR A 35 2.06 6.34 -1.88
C TYR A 35 1.12 5.13 -2.09
N GLU A 36 0.14 5.25 -2.97
CA GLU A 36 -0.78 4.17 -3.31
C GLU A 36 -0.07 2.96 -3.92
N LEU A 37 0.95 3.20 -4.75
CA LEU A 37 1.77 2.13 -5.32
C LEU A 37 2.43 1.31 -4.20
N ILE A 38 3.04 1.97 -3.21
CA ILE A 38 3.68 1.28 -2.09
C ILE A 38 2.65 0.48 -1.27
N LYS A 39 1.49 1.06 -0.96
CA LYS A 39 0.41 0.37 -0.24
C LYS A 39 -0.05 -0.88 -0.98
N LYS A 40 -0.32 -0.75 -2.28
CA LYS A 40 -0.80 -1.87 -3.12
C LYS A 40 0.24 -2.97 -3.31
N SER A 41 1.50 -2.60 -3.42
CA SER A 41 2.59 -3.57 -3.61
C SER A 41 2.78 -4.50 -2.41
N ARG A 42 2.34 -4.09 -1.22
CA ARG A 42 2.55 -4.82 0.04
C ARG A 42 4.02 -5.15 0.32
N VAL A 43 4.96 -4.44 -0.32
CA VAL A 43 6.39 -4.64 -0.12
C VAL A 43 6.83 -4.06 1.22
N LEU A 44 6.37 -2.85 1.57
CA LEU A 44 6.68 -2.23 2.85
C LEU A 44 5.62 -2.62 3.89
N THR A 45 5.96 -3.60 4.69
CA THR A 45 5.12 -4.14 5.78
C THR A 45 5.94 -4.26 7.05
N LYS A 46 5.28 -4.45 8.19
CA LYS A 46 5.95 -4.72 9.47
C LYS A 46 6.96 -5.87 9.36
N ARG A 47 6.56 -6.95 8.70
CA ARG A 47 7.42 -8.13 8.48
C ARG A 47 8.64 -7.82 7.59
N THR A 48 8.46 -7.01 6.55
CA THR A 48 9.57 -6.60 5.67
C THR A 48 10.54 -5.71 6.42
N VAL A 49 10.04 -4.77 7.23
CA VAL A 49 10.86 -3.92 8.10
C VAL A 49 11.66 -4.77 9.08
N ALA A 50 11.03 -5.75 9.74
CA ALA A 50 11.72 -6.65 10.66
C ALA A 50 12.90 -7.37 9.99
N LYS A 51 12.69 -7.89 8.78
CA LYS A 51 13.73 -8.53 7.98
C LYS A 51 14.84 -7.56 7.58
N LEU A 52 14.46 -6.37 7.10
CA LEU A 52 15.38 -5.36 6.61
C LEU A 52 16.35 -4.85 7.72
N PHE A 53 15.83 -4.71 8.91
CA PHE A 53 16.59 -4.28 10.07
C PHE A 53 17.17 -5.45 10.90
N SER A 54 16.94 -6.70 10.47
CA SER A 54 17.40 -7.91 11.17
C SER A 54 16.95 -7.94 12.64
N ILE A 55 15.69 -7.59 12.88
CA ILE A 55 15.07 -7.55 14.20
C ILE A 55 13.80 -8.41 14.25
N PRO A 56 13.39 -8.91 15.40
CA PRO A 56 12.10 -9.56 15.55
C PRO A 56 10.95 -8.53 15.39
N GLU A 57 9.80 -8.98 14.89
CA GLU A 57 8.63 -8.08 14.65
C GLU A 57 8.12 -7.41 15.93
N GLU A 58 8.32 -8.02 17.07
CA GLU A 58 7.93 -7.51 18.40
C GLU A 58 8.65 -6.21 18.76
N ARG A 59 9.83 -5.97 18.18
CA ARG A 59 10.55 -4.71 18.36
C ARG A 59 9.95 -3.55 17.56
N ILE A 60 9.03 -3.80 16.66
CA ILE A 60 8.30 -2.78 15.94
C ILE A 60 7.01 -2.48 16.70
N SER A 61 6.99 -1.35 17.44
CA SER A 61 5.84 -0.99 18.27
C SER A 61 4.64 -0.56 17.43
N ASP A 62 4.89 0.23 16.38
CA ASP A 62 3.85 0.82 15.56
C ASP A 62 4.21 0.74 14.08
N PHE A 63 3.19 0.51 13.25
CA PHE A 63 3.27 0.61 11.80
C PHE A 63 1.97 1.24 11.29
N VAL A 64 2.06 2.46 10.74
CA VAL A 64 0.90 3.28 10.37
C VAL A 64 1.03 3.78 8.94
N GLU A 65 -0.04 3.59 8.17
CA GLU A 65 -0.25 4.26 6.89
C GLU A 65 -1.07 5.52 7.14
N PHE A 66 -0.46 6.70 6.94
CA PHE A 66 -1.07 7.99 7.21
C PHE A 66 -1.47 8.67 5.91
N ASP A 67 -2.69 8.39 5.45
CA ASP A 67 -3.24 8.87 4.18
C ASP A 67 -3.23 10.40 4.00
N PRO A 68 -3.54 11.23 5.04
CA PRO A 68 -3.57 12.68 4.86
C PRO A 68 -2.24 13.30 4.44
N ALA A 69 -1.11 12.69 4.81
CA ALA A 69 0.22 13.20 4.47
C ALA A 69 0.94 12.32 3.43
N TYR A 70 0.28 11.32 2.86
CA TYR A 70 0.91 10.33 1.98
C TYR A 70 2.18 9.77 2.61
N ALA A 71 2.09 9.31 3.85
CA ALA A 71 3.22 8.88 4.65
C ALA A 71 3.02 7.48 5.21
N ILE A 72 4.11 6.73 5.30
CA ILE A 72 4.18 5.50 6.06
C ILE A 72 5.13 5.74 7.22
N LYS A 73 4.69 5.39 8.41
CA LYS A 73 5.42 5.59 9.65
C LYS A 73 5.50 4.29 10.42
N PHE A 74 6.68 4.00 10.93
CA PHE A 74 6.85 2.90 11.88
C PHE A 74 7.85 3.27 12.97
N THR A 75 7.77 2.58 14.10
CA THR A 75 8.58 2.85 15.28
C THR A 75 9.21 1.56 15.76
N ILE A 76 10.50 1.61 16.08
CA ILE A 76 11.28 0.47 16.54
C ILE A 76 11.80 0.78 17.95
N TYR A 77 11.75 -0.22 18.86
CA TYR A 77 12.44 -0.16 20.13
C TYR A 77 13.95 -0.20 19.92
N ARG A 78 14.69 0.70 20.56
CA ARG A 78 16.16 0.71 20.55
C ARG A 78 16.71 -0.51 21.31
N THR A 79 17.92 -0.92 20.95
CA THR A 79 18.71 -1.87 21.73
C THR A 79 19.31 -1.20 22.97
N HIS A 80 19.78 0.03 22.81
CA HIS A 80 20.33 0.88 23.86
C HIS A 80 19.58 2.20 23.90
N PRO A 81 19.15 2.69 25.06
CA PRO A 81 18.51 4.00 25.19
C PRO A 81 19.40 5.11 24.66
N SER A 82 18.79 6.17 24.15
CA SER A 82 19.51 7.36 23.68
C SER A 82 20.37 7.95 24.79
N GLY A 83 21.63 8.21 24.49
CA GLY A 83 22.61 8.75 25.44
C GLY A 83 23.17 7.75 26.44
N SER A 84 22.84 6.46 26.33
CA SER A 84 23.45 5.41 27.16
C SER A 84 24.88 5.07 26.69
N PRO A 85 25.72 4.49 27.56
CA PRO A 85 27.08 4.07 27.17
C PRO A 85 27.03 3.12 25.95
N GLY A 86 27.86 3.41 24.94
CA GLY A 86 27.94 2.62 23.70
C GLY A 86 26.91 3.01 22.62
N GLU A 87 25.99 3.93 22.90
CA GLU A 87 25.10 4.47 21.87
C GLU A 87 25.84 5.44 20.95
N THR A 88 25.80 5.21 19.63
CA THR A 88 26.52 5.98 18.63
C THR A 88 25.63 6.92 17.82
N ASP A 89 24.31 6.77 17.91
CA ASP A 89 23.33 7.61 17.23
C ASP A 89 22.30 8.18 18.22
N VAL A 90 22.75 9.17 19.00
CA VAL A 90 21.97 9.76 20.10
C VAL A 90 20.62 10.30 19.63
N PHE A 91 20.57 10.95 18.46
CA PHE A 91 19.34 11.53 17.93
C PHE A 91 18.48 10.53 17.13
N GLY A 92 18.97 9.34 16.85
CA GLY A 92 18.27 8.34 16.04
C GLY A 92 18.12 8.73 14.57
N CYS A 93 18.97 9.66 14.07
CA CYS A 93 18.82 10.22 12.73
C CYS A 93 19.55 9.44 11.63
N GLN A 94 20.33 8.42 11.97
CA GLN A 94 21.17 7.67 11.04
C GLN A 94 20.73 6.21 10.84
N GLN A 95 19.50 5.88 11.20
CA GLN A 95 18.99 4.51 11.14
C GLN A 95 18.22 4.17 9.85
N TYR A 96 17.86 5.16 9.05
CA TYR A 96 17.04 5.00 7.85
C TYR A 96 17.73 4.38 6.61
N PRO A 97 19.08 4.32 6.47
CA PRO A 97 19.72 3.90 5.22
C PRO A 97 19.27 2.55 4.67
N PRO A 98 18.95 1.52 5.45
CA PRO A 98 18.46 0.26 4.92
C PRO A 98 17.17 0.38 4.07
N LEU A 99 16.39 1.44 4.28
CA LEU A 99 15.15 1.70 3.52
C LEU A 99 15.41 2.22 2.11
N LEU A 100 16.57 2.86 1.87
CA LEU A 100 16.86 3.53 0.60
C LEU A 100 16.86 2.57 -0.58
N ASP A 101 17.40 1.38 -0.39
CA ASP A 101 17.60 0.37 -1.42
C ASP A 101 16.44 -0.63 -1.53
N LEU A 102 15.36 -0.45 -0.76
CA LEU A 102 14.20 -1.33 -0.84
C LEU A 102 13.59 -1.25 -2.23
N GLU A 103 13.55 -2.39 -2.92
CA GLU A 103 13.01 -2.49 -4.28
C GLU A 103 11.49 -2.63 -4.29
N ILE A 104 10.83 -1.78 -5.05
CA ILE A 104 9.39 -1.72 -5.21
C ILE A 104 9.02 -2.13 -6.63
N PRO A 105 8.19 -3.16 -6.82
CA PRO A 105 7.70 -3.54 -8.14
C PRO A 105 6.82 -2.42 -8.70
N VAL A 106 7.14 -1.97 -9.90
CA VAL A 106 6.33 -0.99 -10.64
C VAL A 106 5.73 -1.67 -11.86
N GLU A 107 4.41 -1.58 -12.00
CA GLU A 107 3.74 -2.05 -13.20
C GLU A 107 4.17 -1.15 -14.37
N THR A 108 4.86 -1.75 -15.35
CA THR A 108 4.93 -1.11 -16.67
C THR A 108 3.54 -1.24 -17.26
N LYS A 109 2.91 -0.12 -17.64
CA LYS A 109 1.75 -0.16 -18.54
C LYS A 109 2.18 -0.90 -19.81
N GLY A 110 2.09 -2.22 -19.79
CA GLY A 110 2.22 -3.08 -20.94
C GLY A 110 0.95 -2.93 -21.77
N SER A 111 1.12 -2.70 -23.05
CA SER A 111 0.11 -2.64 -24.08
C SER A 111 -0.95 -3.71 -23.87
N SER A 112 -2.19 -3.29 -23.72
CA SER A 112 -3.34 -4.17 -23.88
C SER A 112 -3.35 -4.64 -25.33
N THR A 113 -2.78 -5.79 -25.59
CA THR A 113 -3.00 -6.51 -26.82
C THR A 113 -4.44 -7.00 -26.77
N SER A 114 -5.33 -6.24 -27.37
CA SER A 114 -6.69 -6.65 -27.68
C SER A 114 -6.60 -7.86 -28.62
N ARG A 115 -6.68 -9.06 -28.11
CA ARG A 115 -7.00 -10.23 -28.90
C ARG A 115 -8.46 -10.12 -29.30
N GLY A 116 -8.67 -9.54 -30.50
CA GLY A 116 -9.92 -9.60 -31.22
C GLY A 116 -10.27 -11.05 -31.54
N GLY A 117 -11.10 -11.64 -30.73
CA GLY A 117 -11.80 -12.88 -31.02
C GLY A 117 -12.97 -12.58 -31.93
N LYS A 118 -12.78 -12.69 -33.24
CA LYS A 118 -13.86 -12.85 -34.20
C LYS A 118 -14.66 -14.08 -33.80
N ARG A 119 -15.88 -13.89 -33.35
CA ARG A 119 -16.90 -14.96 -33.33
C ARG A 119 -17.87 -14.72 -34.46
N SER A 120 -17.80 -15.65 -35.39
CA SER A 120 -18.66 -15.94 -36.48
C SER A 120 -20.14 -15.95 -36.09
N SER A 121 -20.92 -15.27 -36.93
CA SER A 121 -22.36 -15.30 -36.98
C SER A 121 -22.89 -16.69 -37.35
N HIS A 122 -23.80 -17.26 -36.56
CA HIS A 122 -24.76 -18.22 -37.04
C HIS A 122 -26.17 -17.77 -36.67
N ARG A 123 -26.89 -17.46 -37.70
CA ARG A 123 -28.28 -17.05 -37.81
C ARG A 123 -29.10 -18.32 -37.96
N VAL A 124 -30.09 -18.59 -37.11
CA VAL A 124 -31.34 -19.35 -37.34
C VAL A 124 -32.14 -19.13 -36.05
N GLY A 125 -33.38 -18.74 -36.03
CA GLY A 125 -34.55 -18.86 -36.77
C GLY A 125 -35.70 -18.42 -35.88
N ARG A 126 -36.56 -17.66 -36.46
CA ARG A 126 -37.87 -17.14 -36.11
C ARG A 126 -38.78 -18.17 -35.44
N LEU A 127 -39.56 -17.76 -34.39
CA LEU A 127 -41.02 -18.09 -34.26
C LEU A 127 -41.67 -17.27 -33.09
N ARG A 128 -42.51 -16.39 -33.52
CA ARG A 128 -43.87 -15.91 -33.11
C ARG A 128 -44.34 -16.08 -31.66
N SER A 129 -44.86 -14.95 -31.17
CA SER A 129 -45.80 -14.74 -30.06
C SER A 129 -47.11 -15.55 -30.20
N PRO A 130 -48.07 -15.60 -29.19
CA PRO A 130 -48.79 -14.42 -28.76
C PRO A 130 -49.31 -14.41 -27.27
N THR A 131 -49.57 -13.17 -26.80
CA THR A 131 -50.75 -12.68 -26.01
C THR A 131 -51.29 -13.44 -24.81
N SER A 132 -51.42 -12.71 -23.69
CA SER A 132 -52.64 -12.32 -22.96
C SER A 132 -52.20 -11.67 -21.61
N ARG A 133 -52.45 -10.39 -21.38
CA ARG A 133 -53.66 -9.69 -20.92
C ARG A 133 -54.23 -10.28 -19.62
N THR A 134 -54.25 -9.50 -18.57
CA THR A 134 -55.36 -9.18 -17.70
C THR A 134 -54.92 -8.92 -16.25
N THR A 135 -55.08 -7.75 -15.83
CA THR A 135 -55.89 -6.95 -14.91
C THR A 135 -55.48 -6.90 -13.46
N LEU A 136 -55.34 -5.65 -13.06
CA LEU A 136 -55.89 -4.93 -11.91
C LEU A 136 -56.19 -5.69 -10.62
N SER A 137 -55.65 -5.18 -9.50
CA SER A 137 -56.51 -4.77 -8.39
C SER A 137 -55.81 -3.85 -7.40
N LYS A 138 -56.43 -2.70 -7.19
CA LYS A 138 -56.28 -1.74 -6.08
C LYS A 138 -56.69 -2.37 -4.76
N ARG A 139 -56.07 -1.97 -3.66
CA ARG A 139 -56.68 -1.52 -2.38
C ARG A 139 -55.53 -1.26 -1.38
N ARG A 140 -55.28 -0.03 -0.96
CA ARG A 140 -55.91 0.92 -0.06
C ARG A 140 -56.08 0.42 1.39
N ARG A 141 -55.53 1.28 2.27
CA ARG A 141 -55.89 1.65 3.65
C ARG A 141 -55.06 1.03 4.78
N LYS A 142 -54.41 1.96 5.50
CA LYS A 142 -54.70 2.58 6.82
C LYS A 142 -54.41 1.65 7.98
N ARG A 143 -53.49 2.02 8.80
CA ARG A 143 -53.46 3.01 9.91
C ARG A 143 -52.01 3.29 10.31
#